data_7a00bc01f7baa0f0cabb3f368676eb9d
#
_entry.id   7a00bc01f7baa0f0cabb3f368676eb9d
#
_cell.length_a   1.000
_cell.length_b   1.000
_cell.length_c   1.000
_cell.angle_alpha   90.00
_cell.angle_beta   90.00
_cell.angle_gamma   90.00
#
_symmetry.space_group_name_H-M   'P 1'
#
loop_
_entity.id
_entity.type
_entity.pdbx_description
1 polymer ?
#
loop_
_entity_poly.entity_id
_entity_poly.type
_entity_poly.pdbx_seq_one_letter_code
_entity_poly.pdbx_strand_id
1 'polypeptide(L)'
;IIIFNLILLGILKYMGLFTEIINIFGTNFKPIKLLLPLGISYYTLDAISYVVDLYQGKIEYENNYLNLLLYLSYFPKMLMGPFWSYKESSDLRNAKEVTWSDVRINLTHILFGYIKILVLSKRLDIFVSNAFQIPATGYQIVLAAIFYTFSLYFQFGGYIEVITGISNLLGIKLPVNFNHPFKAKDVNEFWRRWHISLGNYFKKYVFYPI
;
A
#
# COMPACT_ATOMS: atom_id res chain seq x y z
N ILE A 1 9.88 20.73 5.48
CA ILE A 1 8.68 19.89 5.59
C ILE A 1 9.02 18.44 5.25
N ILE A 2 9.57 18.10 4.06
CA ILE A 2 9.87 16.73 3.64
C ILE A 2 10.81 16.03 4.64
N ILE A 3 11.96 16.65 4.96
CA ILE A 3 12.92 16.11 5.93
C ILE A 3 12.26 15.87 7.30
N PHE A 4 11.43 16.78 7.77
CA PHE A 4 10.70 16.63 9.03
C PHE A 4 9.77 15.40 9.00
N ASN A 5 9.00 15.21 7.93
CA ASN A 5 8.12 14.04 7.75
C ASN A 5 8.91 12.72 7.70
N LEU A 6 10.07 12.70 7.03
CA LEU A 6 10.94 11.51 6.97
C LEU A 6 11.57 11.19 8.33
N ILE A 7 12.01 12.21 9.08
CA ILE A 7 12.54 12.03 10.44
C ILE A 7 11.44 11.50 11.36
N LEU A 8 10.25 12.08 11.32
CA LEU A 8 9.11 11.63 12.11
C LEU A 8 8.74 10.17 11.82
N LEU A 9 8.67 9.80 10.55
CA LEU A 9 8.46 8.42 10.12
C LEU A 9 9.58 7.50 10.60
N GLY A 10 10.84 7.93 10.48
CA GLY A 10 12.03 7.22 10.96
C GLY A 10 11.96 6.93 12.47
N ILE A 11 11.67 7.94 13.27
CA ILE A 11 11.55 7.81 14.72
C ILE A 11 10.38 6.88 15.08
N LEU A 12 9.19 7.11 14.54
CA LEU A 12 8.00 6.38 14.96
C LEU A 12 8.02 4.92 14.49
N LYS A 13 8.52 4.65 13.28
CA LYS A 13 8.44 3.30 12.68
C LYS A 13 9.71 2.49 12.82
N TYR A 14 10.88 3.14 12.79
CA TYR A 14 12.18 2.45 12.68
C TYR A 14 13.07 2.63 13.91
N MET A 15 12.55 3.16 15.03
CA MET A 15 13.32 3.32 16.27
C MET A 15 13.92 2.00 16.76
N GLY A 16 13.19 0.88 16.66
CA GLY A 16 13.69 -0.46 17.00
C GLY A 16 14.93 -0.83 16.18
N LEU A 17 14.86 -0.66 14.86
CA LEU A 17 15.99 -0.92 13.95
C LEU A 17 17.21 -0.04 14.29
N PHE A 18 16.99 1.26 14.53
CA PHE A 18 18.07 2.17 14.93
C PHE A 18 18.72 1.74 16.25
N THR A 19 17.90 1.32 17.23
CA THR A 19 18.38 0.83 18.53
C THR A 19 19.23 -0.45 18.34
N GLU A 20 18.79 -1.38 17.50
CA GLU A 20 19.53 -2.61 17.20
C GLU A 20 20.88 -2.30 16.53
N ILE A 21 20.89 -1.40 15.54
CA ILE A 21 22.13 -0.97 14.87
C ILE A 21 23.10 -0.34 15.87
N ILE A 22 22.64 0.55 16.75
CA ILE A 22 23.49 1.18 17.77
C ILE A 22 24.03 0.13 18.76
N ASN A 23 23.25 -0.87 19.13
CA ASN A 23 23.67 -1.93 20.03
C ASN A 23 24.75 -2.85 19.44
N ILE A 24 24.88 -2.94 18.11
CA ILE A 24 26.00 -3.64 17.47
C ILE A 24 27.35 -3.03 17.89
N PHE A 25 27.41 -1.73 18.20
CA PHE A 25 28.62 -1.03 18.66
C PHE A 25 28.86 -1.15 20.17
N GLY A 26 28.22 -2.11 20.84
CA GLY A 26 28.46 -2.42 22.27
C GLY A 26 27.65 -1.56 23.27
N THR A 27 26.66 -0.83 22.79
CA THR A 27 25.69 -0.12 23.66
C THR A 27 24.54 -1.04 24.05
N ASN A 28 23.92 -0.80 25.21
CA ASN A 28 22.78 -1.58 25.71
C ASN A 28 21.52 -0.70 25.80
N PHE A 29 21.19 0.00 24.72
CA PHE A 29 19.94 0.78 24.67
C PHE A 29 18.72 -0.15 24.58
N LYS A 30 17.73 0.09 25.43
CA LYS A 30 16.43 -0.59 25.32
C LYS A 30 15.57 0.11 24.27
N PRO A 31 14.96 -0.64 23.32
CA PRO A 31 14.09 -0.04 22.33
C PRO A 31 12.89 0.62 22.98
N ILE A 32 12.65 1.89 22.68
CA ILE A 32 11.47 2.62 23.12
C ILE A 32 10.29 2.12 22.28
N LYS A 33 9.31 1.49 22.92
CA LYS A 33 8.06 1.08 22.26
C LYS A 33 7.16 2.31 22.09
N LEU A 34 7.26 2.95 20.95
CA LEU A 34 6.34 4.04 20.59
C LEU A 34 5.03 3.45 20.03
N LEU A 35 3.90 4.08 20.38
CA LEU A 35 2.62 3.74 19.78
C LEU A 35 2.66 4.22 18.30
N LEU A 36 2.60 3.26 17.38
CA LEU A 36 2.63 3.55 15.95
C LEU A 36 1.25 4.02 15.50
N PRO A 37 1.09 5.26 15.04
CA PRO A 37 -0.18 5.72 14.48
C PRO A 37 -0.55 4.90 13.24
N LEU A 38 -1.83 4.51 13.15
CA LEU A 38 -2.35 3.77 12.02
C LEU A 38 -2.15 4.56 10.72
N GLY A 39 -1.62 3.92 9.69
CA GLY A 39 -1.44 4.53 8.37
C GLY A 39 -0.29 5.55 8.27
N ILE A 40 0.58 5.70 9.29
CA ILE A 40 1.65 6.72 9.29
C ILE A 40 2.47 6.74 8.00
N SER A 41 2.81 5.58 7.44
CA SER A 41 3.57 5.52 6.19
C SER A 41 2.80 6.09 5.02
N TYR A 42 1.49 5.82 4.94
CA TYR A 42 0.64 6.26 3.83
C TYR A 42 0.44 7.77 3.87
N TYR A 43 -0.05 8.34 4.98
CA TYR A 43 -0.28 9.78 5.02
C TYR A 43 1.01 10.60 5.00
N THR A 44 2.14 10.05 5.49
CA THR A 44 3.43 10.72 5.36
C THR A 44 3.87 10.79 3.89
N LEU A 45 3.76 9.68 3.14
CA LEU A 45 4.08 9.67 1.71
C LEU A 45 3.11 10.55 0.89
N ASP A 46 1.82 10.57 1.24
CA ASP A 46 0.86 11.47 0.63
C ASP A 46 1.20 12.95 0.88
N ALA A 47 1.57 13.29 2.12
CA ALA A 47 2.00 14.65 2.47
C ALA A 47 3.26 15.07 1.69
N ILE A 48 4.23 14.16 1.56
CA ILE A 48 5.43 14.41 0.75
C ILE A 48 5.05 14.63 -0.72
N SER A 49 4.17 13.78 -1.29
CA SER A 49 3.73 13.94 -2.68
C SER A 49 3.02 15.27 -2.93
N TYR A 50 2.17 15.70 -1.99
CA TYR A 50 1.49 17.01 -2.06
C TYR A 50 2.48 18.16 -2.08
N VAL A 51 3.46 18.16 -1.17
CA VAL A 51 4.48 19.23 -1.07
C VAL A 51 5.36 19.28 -2.32
N VAL A 52 5.74 18.11 -2.84
CA VAL A 52 6.55 18.04 -4.09
C VAL A 52 5.76 18.53 -5.29
N ASP A 53 4.50 18.10 -5.45
CA ASP A 53 3.65 18.53 -6.56
C ASP A 53 3.37 20.04 -6.50
N LEU A 54 3.18 20.59 -5.29
CA LEU A 54 3.03 22.03 -5.06
C LEU A 54 4.31 22.80 -5.41
N TYR A 55 5.47 22.34 -4.94
CA TYR A 55 6.77 22.96 -5.23
C TYR A 55 7.10 22.95 -6.73
N GLN A 56 6.72 21.89 -7.44
CA GLN A 56 6.90 21.77 -8.89
C GLN A 56 5.84 22.51 -9.71
N GLY A 57 4.89 23.21 -9.08
CA GLY A 57 3.81 23.91 -9.77
C GLY A 57 2.82 23.01 -10.51
N LYS A 58 2.76 21.71 -10.16
CA LYS A 58 1.84 20.75 -10.78
C LYS A 58 0.42 20.83 -10.25
N ILE A 59 0.25 21.41 -9.08
CA ILE A 59 -1.02 21.66 -8.40
C ILE A 59 -1.01 23.09 -7.82
N GLU A 60 -2.19 23.66 -7.67
CA GLU A 60 -2.38 24.89 -6.91
C GLU A 60 -2.51 24.59 -5.41
N TYR A 61 -2.24 25.59 -4.59
CA TYR A 61 -2.41 25.49 -3.15
C TYR A 61 -3.88 25.24 -2.78
N GLU A 62 -4.13 24.25 -1.95
CA GLU A 62 -5.47 23.97 -1.44
C GLU A 62 -5.79 24.88 -0.24
N ASN A 63 -6.72 25.79 -0.42
CA ASN A 63 -7.14 26.74 0.62
C ASN A 63 -8.03 26.09 1.70
N ASN A 64 -8.72 25.01 1.35
CA ASN A 64 -9.61 24.33 2.28
C ASN A 64 -8.85 23.23 3.03
N TYR A 65 -8.55 23.49 4.30
CA TYR A 65 -7.87 22.53 5.17
C TYR A 65 -8.59 21.19 5.27
N LEU A 66 -9.92 21.15 5.23
CA LEU A 66 -10.69 19.91 5.28
C LEU A 66 -10.48 19.02 4.04
N ASN A 67 -10.30 19.63 2.87
CA ASN A 67 -9.98 18.89 1.64
C ASN A 67 -8.61 18.23 1.73
N LEU A 68 -7.63 18.98 2.24
CA LEU A 68 -6.28 18.43 2.46
C LEU A 68 -6.29 17.33 3.51
N LEU A 69 -7.00 17.53 4.63
CA LEU A 69 -7.14 16.55 5.68
C LEU A 69 -7.82 15.27 5.16
N LEU A 70 -8.91 15.41 4.37
CA LEU A 70 -9.62 14.30 3.74
C LEU A 70 -8.68 13.49 2.83
N TYR A 71 -7.86 14.15 2.02
CA TYR A 71 -6.87 13.49 1.17
C TYR A 71 -5.84 12.69 1.97
N LEU A 72 -5.28 13.28 3.02
CA LEU A 72 -4.25 12.65 3.85
C LEU A 72 -4.81 11.51 4.71
N SER A 73 -6.04 11.65 5.21
CA SER A 73 -6.66 10.72 6.16
C SER A 73 -7.71 9.80 5.54
N TYR A 74 -7.78 9.68 4.21
CA TYR A 74 -8.76 8.83 3.54
C TYR A 74 -8.62 7.37 3.99
N PHE A 75 -9.49 6.99 4.93
CA PHE A 75 -9.35 5.76 5.72
C PHE A 75 -9.28 4.47 4.90
N PRO A 76 -9.99 4.29 3.75
CA PRO A 76 -9.93 3.02 3.05
C PRO A 76 -8.52 2.68 2.55
N LYS A 77 -7.69 3.69 2.21
CA LYS A 77 -6.33 3.46 1.71
C LYS A 77 -5.26 3.39 2.78
N MET A 78 -5.52 3.84 4.02
CA MET A 78 -4.49 4.00 5.06
C MET A 78 -3.76 2.71 5.45
N LEU A 79 -4.37 1.53 5.25
CA LEU A 79 -3.77 0.25 5.61
C LEU A 79 -2.96 -0.37 4.47
N MET A 80 -3.55 -0.43 3.27
CA MET A 80 -2.98 -1.12 2.11
C MET A 80 -3.48 -0.56 0.77
N GLY A 81 -4.05 0.65 0.74
CA GLY A 81 -4.64 1.21 -0.46
C GLY A 81 -3.61 1.63 -1.52
N PRO A 82 -4.05 1.89 -2.75
CA PRO A 82 -3.18 2.41 -3.79
C PRO A 82 -2.73 3.84 -3.49
N PHE A 83 -1.49 4.16 -3.83
CA PHE A 83 -0.99 5.54 -3.79
C PHE A 83 -1.59 6.35 -4.93
N TRP A 84 -1.99 7.59 -4.65
CA TRP A 84 -2.42 8.57 -5.63
C TRP A 84 -1.93 9.96 -5.26
N SER A 85 -1.79 10.84 -6.25
CA SER A 85 -1.46 12.23 -6.02
C SER A 85 -2.71 13.04 -5.62
N TYR A 86 -2.51 14.22 -5.02
CA TYR A 86 -3.61 15.13 -4.69
C TYR A 86 -4.48 15.47 -5.91
N LYS A 87 -3.85 15.63 -7.08
CA LYS A 87 -4.56 15.88 -8.36
C LYS A 87 -5.45 14.71 -8.76
N GLU A 88 -4.97 13.48 -8.61
CA GLU A 88 -5.73 12.26 -8.95
C GLU A 88 -6.87 11.98 -7.97
N SER A 89 -6.83 12.57 -6.76
CA SER A 89 -7.84 12.39 -5.72
C SER A 89 -9.04 13.32 -5.83
N SER A 90 -9.29 13.92 -7.01
CA SER A 90 -10.39 14.87 -7.25
C SER A 90 -11.77 14.31 -6.88
N ASP A 91 -11.97 13.00 -7.05
CA ASP A 91 -13.23 12.32 -6.71
C ASP A 91 -13.53 12.39 -5.19
N LEU A 92 -12.54 12.62 -4.32
CA LEU A 92 -12.78 12.86 -2.88
C LEU A 92 -13.60 14.14 -2.63
N ARG A 93 -13.45 15.13 -3.48
CA ARG A 93 -14.13 16.43 -3.38
C ARG A 93 -15.41 16.48 -4.22
N ASN A 94 -15.48 15.62 -5.25
CA ASN A 94 -16.57 15.54 -6.22
C ASN A 94 -16.92 14.09 -6.46
N ALA A 95 -17.48 13.43 -5.43
CA ALA A 95 -17.88 12.02 -5.51
C ALA A 95 -18.92 11.84 -6.62
N LYS A 96 -18.81 10.74 -7.38
CA LYS A 96 -19.73 10.41 -8.46
C LYS A 96 -21.01 9.78 -7.91
N GLU A 97 -22.11 10.00 -8.58
CA GLU A 97 -23.34 9.28 -8.27
C GLU A 97 -23.15 7.78 -8.48
N VAL A 98 -23.67 7.01 -7.54
CA VAL A 98 -23.56 5.54 -7.52
C VAL A 98 -24.91 4.95 -7.87
N THR A 99 -24.97 4.16 -8.94
CA THR A 99 -26.17 3.47 -9.40
C THR A 99 -26.33 2.10 -8.69
N TRP A 100 -27.55 1.53 -8.73
CA TRP A 100 -27.79 0.16 -8.25
C TRP A 100 -26.92 -0.88 -8.96
N SER A 101 -26.59 -0.69 -10.23
CA SER A 101 -25.67 -1.54 -10.97
C SER A 101 -24.27 -1.48 -10.35
N ASP A 102 -23.80 -0.28 -10.05
CA ASP A 102 -22.50 -0.08 -9.40
C ASP A 102 -22.44 -0.74 -8.02
N VAL A 103 -23.50 -0.63 -7.24
CA VAL A 103 -23.60 -1.27 -5.92
C VAL A 103 -23.40 -2.79 -6.05
N ARG A 104 -24.12 -3.45 -6.96
CA ARG A 104 -23.99 -4.90 -7.16
C ARG A 104 -22.60 -5.31 -7.60
N ILE A 105 -22.01 -4.59 -8.55
CA ILE A 105 -20.67 -4.85 -9.05
C ILE A 105 -19.64 -4.69 -7.92
N ASN A 106 -19.71 -3.63 -7.16
CA ASN A 106 -18.73 -3.35 -6.11
C ASN A 106 -18.89 -4.28 -4.90
N LEU A 107 -20.10 -4.69 -4.53
CA LEU A 107 -20.28 -5.73 -3.53
C LEU A 107 -19.69 -7.07 -3.98
N THR A 108 -19.82 -7.39 -5.27
CA THR A 108 -19.17 -8.59 -5.84
C THR A 108 -17.66 -8.50 -5.77
N HIS A 109 -17.05 -7.35 -6.08
CA HIS A 109 -15.61 -7.12 -5.92
C HIS A 109 -15.14 -7.28 -4.46
N ILE A 110 -15.89 -6.71 -3.51
CA ILE A 110 -15.60 -6.87 -2.08
C ILE A 110 -15.64 -8.35 -1.67
N LEU A 111 -16.66 -9.08 -2.10
CA LEU A 111 -16.79 -10.51 -1.81
C LEU A 111 -15.62 -11.33 -2.39
N PHE A 112 -15.25 -11.11 -3.66
CA PHE A 112 -14.10 -11.76 -4.26
C PHE A 112 -12.79 -11.38 -3.58
N GLY A 113 -12.63 -10.13 -3.16
CA GLY A 113 -11.51 -9.68 -2.35
C GLY A 113 -11.38 -10.48 -1.05
N TYR A 114 -12.47 -10.66 -0.31
CA TYR A 114 -12.49 -11.48 0.91
C TYR A 114 -12.21 -12.97 0.62
N ILE A 115 -12.74 -13.53 -0.46
CA ILE A 115 -12.42 -14.91 -0.87
C ILE A 115 -10.91 -15.06 -1.10
N LYS A 116 -10.27 -14.12 -1.79
CA LYS A 116 -8.81 -14.13 -2.01
C LYS A 116 -8.04 -14.10 -0.69
N ILE A 117 -8.43 -13.24 0.26
CA ILE A 117 -7.76 -13.09 1.55
C ILE A 117 -8.01 -14.30 2.45
N LEU A 118 -9.29 -14.65 2.67
CA LEU A 118 -9.67 -15.58 3.73
C LEU A 118 -9.61 -17.04 3.30
N VAL A 119 -9.73 -17.31 1.99
CA VAL A 119 -9.72 -18.68 1.47
C VAL A 119 -8.40 -18.96 0.77
N LEU A 120 -8.09 -18.24 -0.31
CA LEU A 120 -6.94 -18.59 -1.15
C LEU A 120 -5.61 -18.32 -0.44
N SER A 121 -5.40 -17.09 0.06
CA SER A 121 -4.15 -16.73 0.75
C SER A 121 -3.94 -17.58 2.00
N LYS A 122 -4.93 -17.67 2.90
CA LYS A 122 -4.77 -18.43 4.15
C LYS A 122 -4.48 -19.91 3.92
N ARG A 123 -5.05 -20.54 2.89
CA ARG A 123 -4.75 -21.94 2.59
C ARG A 123 -3.31 -22.13 2.12
N LEU A 124 -2.81 -21.22 1.31
CA LEU A 124 -1.41 -21.23 0.89
C LEU A 124 -0.47 -20.96 2.06
N ASP A 125 -0.81 -20.01 2.95
CA ASP A 125 0.00 -19.66 4.13
C ASP A 125 0.18 -20.83 5.08
N ILE A 126 -0.83 -21.68 5.28
CA ILE A 126 -0.71 -22.90 6.10
C ILE A 126 0.37 -23.81 5.54
N PHE A 127 0.39 -24.04 4.23
CA PHE A 127 1.41 -24.87 3.60
C PHE A 127 2.81 -24.23 3.72
N VAL A 128 2.90 -22.93 3.46
CA VAL A 128 4.16 -22.17 3.53
C VAL A 128 4.72 -22.20 4.95
N SER A 129 3.89 -21.91 5.97
CA SER A 129 4.34 -21.92 7.36
C SER A 129 4.84 -23.29 7.82
N ASN A 130 4.16 -24.36 7.41
CA ASN A 130 4.59 -25.72 7.73
C ASN A 130 5.93 -26.07 7.06
N ALA A 131 6.14 -25.65 5.80
CA ALA A 131 7.38 -25.93 5.08
C ALA A 131 8.60 -25.21 5.67
N PHE A 132 8.40 -24.07 6.36
CA PHE A 132 9.49 -23.33 7.03
C PHE A 132 9.72 -23.72 8.50
N GLN A 133 8.78 -24.42 9.14
CA GLN A 133 8.90 -24.85 10.53
C GLN A 133 9.48 -26.27 10.69
N ILE A 134 9.36 -27.12 9.70
CA ILE A 134 9.83 -28.51 9.70
C ILE A 134 11.06 -28.59 8.77
N PRO A 135 12.10 -29.40 9.08
CA PRO A 135 13.20 -29.62 8.17
C PRO A 135 12.67 -30.10 6.79
N ALA A 136 12.51 -29.16 5.88
CA ALA A 136 11.91 -29.40 4.58
C ALA A 136 13.00 -29.88 3.60
N THR A 137 12.61 -30.80 2.69
CA THR A 137 13.46 -31.20 1.57
C THR A 137 13.51 -30.10 0.50
N GLY A 138 14.56 -30.10 -0.34
CA GLY A 138 14.78 -29.01 -1.31
C GLY A 138 13.57 -28.68 -2.18
N TYR A 139 12.80 -29.69 -2.65
CA TYR A 139 11.62 -29.45 -3.48
C TYR A 139 10.47 -28.79 -2.70
N GLN A 140 10.32 -29.07 -1.40
CA GLN A 140 9.30 -28.46 -0.54
C GLN A 140 9.58 -26.96 -0.34
N ILE A 141 10.85 -26.59 -0.22
CA ILE A 141 11.25 -25.17 -0.11
C ILE A 141 10.90 -24.43 -1.42
N VAL A 142 11.17 -25.02 -2.58
CA VAL A 142 10.82 -24.41 -3.87
C VAL A 142 9.30 -24.24 -4.00
N LEU A 143 8.52 -25.26 -3.66
CA LEU A 143 7.05 -25.17 -3.66
C LEU A 143 6.54 -24.11 -2.66
N ALA A 144 7.14 -24.04 -1.47
CA ALA A 144 6.79 -23.04 -0.49
C ALA A 144 7.06 -21.62 -1.00
N ALA A 145 8.17 -21.36 -1.69
CA ALA A 145 8.48 -20.08 -2.31
C ALA A 145 7.44 -19.69 -3.39
N ILE A 146 7.05 -20.65 -4.23
CA ILE A 146 6.00 -20.43 -5.23
C ILE A 146 4.66 -20.13 -4.56
N PHE A 147 4.24 -20.91 -3.58
CA PHE A 147 2.97 -20.70 -2.87
C PHE A 147 2.97 -19.40 -2.06
N TYR A 148 4.10 -19.03 -1.47
CA TYR A 148 4.25 -17.75 -0.81
C TYR A 148 4.01 -16.57 -1.77
N THR A 149 4.57 -16.66 -2.99
CA THR A 149 4.35 -15.65 -4.03
C THR A 149 2.87 -15.49 -4.39
N PHE A 150 2.16 -16.62 -4.58
CA PHE A 150 0.72 -16.58 -4.84
C PHE A 150 -0.07 -16.12 -3.61
N SER A 151 0.30 -16.56 -2.40
CA SER A 151 -0.35 -16.10 -1.17
C SER A 151 -0.25 -14.59 -1.03
N LEU A 152 0.94 -14.02 -1.20
CA LEU A 152 1.17 -12.59 -1.17
C LEU A 152 0.32 -11.85 -2.22
N TYR A 153 0.20 -12.40 -3.43
CA TYR A 153 -0.65 -11.82 -4.49
C TYR A 153 -2.13 -11.83 -4.12
N PHE A 154 -2.65 -12.98 -3.64
CA PHE A 154 -4.05 -13.07 -3.24
C PHE A 154 -4.36 -12.22 -2.04
N GLN A 155 -3.47 -12.16 -1.06
CA GLN A 155 -3.64 -11.32 0.13
C GLN A 155 -3.68 -9.85 -0.26
N PHE A 156 -2.64 -9.35 -0.92
CA PHE A 156 -2.54 -7.95 -1.26
C PHE A 156 -3.57 -7.55 -2.32
N GLY A 157 -3.72 -8.34 -3.40
CA GLY A 157 -4.74 -8.08 -4.42
C GLY A 157 -6.17 -8.11 -3.86
N GLY A 158 -6.45 -9.02 -2.92
CA GLY A 158 -7.73 -9.07 -2.23
C GLY A 158 -8.00 -7.83 -1.38
N TYR A 159 -7.03 -7.35 -0.61
CA TYR A 159 -7.17 -6.07 0.11
C TYR A 159 -7.45 -4.90 -0.82
N ILE A 160 -6.72 -4.80 -1.93
CA ILE A 160 -6.95 -3.75 -2.94
C ILE A 160 -8.36 -3.84 -3.52
N GLU A 161 -8.88 -5.04 -3.82
CA GLU A 161 -10.25 -5.21 -4.32
C GLU A 161 -11.30 -4.77 -3.29
N VAL A 162 -11.15 -5.15 -2.02
CA VAL A 162 -12.05 -4.71 -0.95
C VAL A 162 -12.04 -3.19 -0.82
N ILE A 163 -10.86 -2.58 -0.74
CA ILE A 163 -10.72 -1.13 -0.59
C ILE A 163 -11.29 -0.40 -1.82
N THR A 164 -11.02 -0.90 -3.02
CA THR A 164 -11.55 -0.32 -4.27
C THR A 164 -13.07 -0.43 -4.32
N GLY A 165 -13.62 -1.59 -3.96
CA GLY A 165 -15.06 -1.78 -3.88
C GLY A 165 -15.74 -0.83 -2.90
N ILE A 166 -15.19 -0.67 -1.68
CA ILE A 166 -15.69 0.28 -0.67
C ILE A 166 -15.61 1.72 -1.21
N SER A 167 -14.49 2.11 -1.79
CA SER A 167 -14.29 3.46 -2.34
C SER A 167 -15.25 3.76 -3.49
N ASN A 168 -15.47 2.81 -4.39
CA ASN A 168 -16.43 2.96 -5.49
C ASN A 168 -17.88 3.07 -4.99
N LEU A 169 -18.24 2.39 -3.87
CA LEU A 169 -19.54 2.58 -3.22
C LEU A 169 -19.74 3.98 -2.64
N LEU A 170 -18.63 4.68 -2.37
CA LEU A 170 -18.63 6.09 -1.97
C LEU A 170 -18.53 7.05 -3.17
N GLY A 171 -18.57 6.55 -4.40
CA GLY A 171 -18.42 7.34 -5.62
C GLY A 171 -16.97 7.78 -5.90
N ILE A 172 -15.98 7.17 -5.23
CA ILE A 172 -14.56 7.53 -5.29
C ILE A 172 -13.79 6.45 -6.03
N LYS A 173 -13.20 6.78 -7.17
CA LYS A 173 -12.43 5.85 -7.99
C LYS A 173 -10.96 5.84 -7.56
N LEU A 174 -10.43 4.67 -7.19
CA LEU A 174 -9.02 4.48 -6.88
C LEU A 174 -8.20 4.06 -8.10
N PRO A 175 -6.89 4.38 -8.14
CA PRO A 175 -6.00 3.90 -9.19
C PRO A 175 -5.82 2.38 -9.14
N VAL A 176 -5.61 1.79 -10.31
CA VAL A 176 -5.37 0.34 -10.45
C VAL A 176 -4.00 -0.02 -9.89
N ASN A 177 -3.95 -1.08 -9.08
CA ASN A 177 -2.71 -1.53 -8.42
C ASN A 177 -2.13 -2.82 -9.01
N PHE A 178 -2.96 -3.67 -9.59
CA PHE A 178 -2.55 -4.92 -10.24
C PHE A 178 -3.18 -5.06 -11.63
N ASN A 179 -2.39 -5.51 -12.60
CA ASN A 179 -2.87 -5.82 -13.95
C ASN A 179 -2.27 -7.15 -14.43
N HIS A 180 -2.83 -8.27 -13.94
CA HIS A 180 -2.41 -9.63 -14.31
C HIS A 180 -0.86 -9.81 -14.31
N PRO A 181 -0.16 -9.62 -13.17
CA PRO A 181 1.30 -9.58 -13.14
C PRO A 181 1.96 -10.87 -13.60
N PHE A 182 1.35 -12.03 -13.36
CA PHE A 182 1.87 -13.33 -13.79
C PHE A 182 1.69 -13.62 -15.30
N LYS A 183 1.04 -12.73 -16.06
CA LYS A 183 1.02 -12.77 -17.53
C LYS A 183 2.17 -11.97 -18.16
N ALA A 184 3.08 -11.43 -17.36
CA ALA A 184 4.23 -10.69 -17.84
C ALA A 184 5.21 -11.60 -18.58
N LYS A 185 5.79 -11.09 -19.67
CA LYS A 185 6.77 -11.80 -20.50
C LYS A 185 8.20 -11.65 -19.97
N ASP A 186 8.44 -10.60 -19.20
CA ASP A 186 9.73 -10.29 -18.60
C ASP A 186 9.58 -9.61 -17.23
N VAL A 187 10.70 -9.47 -16.51
CA VAL A 187 10.74 -8.87 -15.17
C VAL A 187 10.32 -7.39 -15.19
N ASN A 188 10.65 -6.64 -16.24
CA ASN A 188 10.27 -5.24 -16.35
C ASN A 188 8.75 -5.09 -16.53
N GLU A 189 8.16 -5.95 -17.35
CA GLU A 189 6.71 -6.00 -17.52
C GLU A 189 6.01 -6.44 -16.25
N PHE A 190 6.58 -7.41 -15.49
CA PHE A 190 6.06 -7.82 -14.20
C PHE A 190 5.93 -6.63 -13.26
N TRP A 191 6.96 -5.83 -13.06
CA TRP A 191 6.92 -4.65 -12.18
C TRP A 191 6.01 -3.53 -12.69
N ARG A 192 5.74 -3.45 -13.98
CA ARG A 192 4.72 -2.53 -14.54
C ARG A 192 3.29 -2.97 -14.25
N ARG A 193 3.08 -4.24 -13.90
CA ARG A 193 1.78 -4.86 -13.61
C ARG A 193 1.56 -5.13 -12.12
N TRP A 194 2.63 -5.14 -11.33
CA TRP A 194 2.64 -5.38 -9.89
C TRP A 194 2.79 -4.07 -9.14
N HIS A 195 1.88 -3.83 -8.16
CA HIS A 195 1.90 -2.64 -7.29
C HIS A 195 2.12 -1.33 -8.05
N ILE A 196 1.30 -1.11 -9.08
CA ILE A 196 1.47 -0.06 -10.09
C ILE A 196 1.54 1.33 -9.44
N SER A 197 0.68 1.60 -8.46
CA SER A 197 0.62 2.90 -7.79
C SER A 197 1.91 3.23 -7.04
N LEU A 198 2.52 2.25 -6.36
CA LEU A 198 3.81 2.43 -5.69
C LEU A 198 4.94 2.65 -6.71
N GLY A 199 4.96 1.86 -7.79
CA GLY A 199 5.93 2.05 -8.88
C GLY A 199 5.87 3.45 -9.48
N ASN A 200 4.67 3.96 -9.73
CA ASN A 200 4.45 5.32 -10.21
C ASN A 200 4.85 6.38 -9.18
N TYR A 201 4.56 6.14 -7.89
CA TYR A 201 4.99 7.01 -6.81
C TYR A 201 6.51 7.17 -6.78
N PHE A 202 7.27 6.06 -6.79
CA PHE A 202 8.73 6.11 -6.80
C PHE A 202 9.28 6.80 -8.03
N LYS A 203 8.75 6.52 -9.22
CA LYS A 203 9.17 7.23 -10.44
C LYS A 203 8.95 8.73 -10.32
N LYS A 204 7.76 9.16 -9.87
CA LYS A 204 7.36 10.57 -9.86
C LYS A 204 8.07 11.39 -8.77
N TYR A 205 8.25 10.80 -7.57
CA TYR A 205 8.68 11.55 -6.39
C TYR A 205 10.08 11.21 -5.88
N VAL A 206 10.67 10.12 -6.34
CA VAL A 206 12.01 9.71 -5.93
C VAL A 206 12.98 9.72 -7.12
N PHE A 207 12.63 9.07 -8.22
CA PHE A 207 13.55 8.85 -9.33
C PHE A 207 13.69 10.07 -10.27
N TYR A 208 12.58 10.67 -10.71
CA TYR A 208 12.63 11.82 -11.65
C TYR A 208 13.01 13.18 -11.03
N PRO A 209 12.81 13.46 -9.72
CA PRO A 209 13.29 14.71 -9.13
C PRO A 209 14.79 14.79 -8.89
N ILE A 210 15.51 13.65 -8.96
CA ILE A 210 16.96 13.55 -8.84
C ILE A 210 17.59 13.63 -10.21
#